data_f17cd0ff1bb4715c553443f46cb0d5a3
#
_entry.id   f17cd0ff1bb4715c553443f46cb0d5a3
#
_cell.length_a   1.000
_cell.length_b   1.000
_cell.length_c   1.000
_cell.angle_alpha   90.00
_cell.angle_beta   90.00
_cell.angle_gamma   90.00
#
_symmetry.space_group_name_H-M   'P 1'
#
loop_
_entity.id
_entity.type
_entity.pdbx_description
1 polymer ?
#
loop_
_entity_poly.entity_id
_entity_poly.type
_entity_poly.pdbx_seq_one_letter_code
_entity_poly.pdbx_strand_id
1 'polypeptide(L)'
;MKNSIGVLSVSKFYHSAVKAELKRRGFQKNTAKKIIKTHKEIMNRAKEIGNSRLVSSYVMGSYFIAMNRSTGKSPEENYQIFRDGLCASSLFRKVMGDAESYLSPKKMEGRLKWSEESHKRKYENDWVVDILPVNDEYDLGYDYLECGICKLCNDEGCPELAQYLCRMDFVLADIMNMKLVRTGTIAEGAKYC
;
A
#
# COMPACT_ATOMS: atom_id res chain seq x y z
N MET A 1 11.20 -10.25 6.45
CA MET A 1 10.06 -9.60 7.17
C MET A 1 9.21 -10.57 8.00
N LYS A 2 9.73 -11.77 8.23
CA LYS A 2 8.98 -12.84 8.90
C LYS A 2 8.59 -12.43 10.31
N ASN A 3 7.28 -12.37 10.58
CA ASN A 3 6.71 -12.36 11.93
C ASN A 3 6.99 -11.15 12.84
N SER A 4 7.27 -9.95 12.33
CA SER A 4 7.17 -8.81 13.23
C SER A 4 5.70 -8.62 13.66
N ILE A 5 5.48 -8.34 14.94
CA ILE A 5 4.12 -8.10 15.50
C ILE A 5 3.38 -7.04 14.67
N GLY A 6 4.09 -6.03 14.15
CA GLY A 6 3.53 -4.99 13.29
C GLY A 6 2.98 -5.54 11.97
N VAL A 7 3.73 -6.37 11.26
CA VAL A 7 3.29 -6.98 9.99
C VAL A 7 2.05 -7.85 10.20
N LEU A 8 2.02 -8.65 11.27
CA LEU A 8 0.88 -9.50 11.58
C LEU A 8 -0.39 -8.70 11.91
N SER A 9 -0.23 -7.58 12.63
CA SER A 9 -1.34 -6.70 12.97
C SER A 9 -1.92 -6.01 11.75
N VAL A 10 -1.06 -5.49 10.86
CA VAL A 10 -1.46 -4.88 9.59
C VAL A 10 -2.13 -5.89 8.66
N SER A 11 -1.60 -7.11 8.57
CA SER A 11 -2.22 -8.20 7.78
C SER A 11 -3.62 -8.55 8.28
N LYS A 12 -3.81 -8.67 9.60
CA LYS A 12 -5.15 -8.92 10.20
C LYS A 12 -6.12 -7.78 9.94
N PHE A 13 -5.62 -6.56 9.95
CA PHE A 13 -6.40 -5.36 9.70
C PHE A 13 -6.98 -5.35 8.26
N TYR A 14 -6.13 -5.50 7.24
CA TYR A 14 -6.59 -5.60 5.85
C TYR A 14 -7.52 -6.79 5.64
N HIS A 15 -7.18 -7.93 6.25
CA HIS A 15 -8.04 -9.11 6.16
C HIS A 15 -9.44 -8.87 6.72
N SER A 16 -9.56 -8.20 7.86
CA SER A 16 -10.86 -7.94 8.49
C SER A 16 -11.75 -7.07 7.58
N ALA A 17 -11.21 -5.99 7.03
CA ALA A 17 -11.93 -5.11 6.13
C ALA A 17 -12.39 -5.82 4.85
N VAL A 18 -11.49 -6.51 4.18
CA VAL A 18 -11.78 -7.20 2.92
C VAL A 18 -12.71 -8.41 3.12
N LYS A 19 -12.57 -9.15 4.22
CA LYS A 19 -13.43 -10.31 4.53
C LYS A 19 -14.90 -9.92 4.64
N ALA A 20 -15.21 -8.76 5.24
CA ALA A 20 -16.57 -8.28 5.33
C ALA A 20 -17.16 -8.00 3.95
N GLU A 21 -16.40 -7.37 3.06
CA GLU A 21 -16.81 -7.05 1.71
C GLU A 21 -16.95 -8.32 0.83
N LEU A 22 -16.03 -9.27 0.93
CA LEU A 22 -16.16 -10.57 0.27
C LEU A 22 -17.46 -11.27 0.66
N LYS A 23 -17.79 -11.27 1.96
CA LYS A 23 -19.07 -11.84 2.44
C LYS A 23 -20.27 -11.11 1.84
N ARG A 24 -20.25 -9.78 1.81
CA ARG A 24 -21.31 -8.94 1.22
C ARG A 24 -21.53 -9.25 -0.26
N ARG A 25 -20.47 -9.55 -0.99
CA ARG A 25 -20.51 -9.93 -2.41
C ARG A 25 -20.76 -11.42 -2.67
N GLY A 26 -21.09 -12.20 -1.65
CA GLY A 26 -21.49 -13.61 -1.79
C GLY A 26 -20.34 -14.59 -1.93
N PHE A 27 -19.08 -14.20 -1.67
CA PHE A 27 -17.96 -15.14 -1.68
C PHE A 27 -18.06 -16.16 -0.53
N GLN A 28 -17.66 -17.38 -0.82
CA GLN A 28 -17.61 -18.44 0.18
C GLN A 28 -16.53 -18.16 1.24
N LYS A 29 -16.76 -18.63 2.47
CA LYS A 29 -15.80 -18.51 3.58
C LYS A 29 -14.40 -19.05 3.24
N ASN A 30 -14.33 -20.03 2.35
CA ASN A 30 -13.07 -20.66 1.92
C ASN A 30 -12.19 -19.69 1.10
N THR A 31 -12.78 -18.78 0.33
CA THR A 31 -12.03 -17.75 -0.41
C THR A 31 -11.20 -16.87 0.53
N ALA A 32 -11.79 -16.38 1.62
CA ALA A 32 -11.06 -15.57 2.60
C ALA A 32 -9.91 -16.35 3.28
N LYS A 33 -10.10 -17.65 3.55
CA LYS A 33 -9.02 -18.51 4.07
C LYS A 33 -7.88 -18.69 3.06
N LYS A 34 -8.22 -18.88 1.77
CA LYS A 34 -7.25 -19.00 0.68
C LYS A 34 -6.42 -17.73 0.55
N ILE A 35 -7.07 -16.55 0.58
CA ILE A 35 -6.36 -15.25 0.54
C ILE A 35 -5.33 -15.14 1.67
N ILE A 36 -5.70 -15.45 2.92
CA ILE A 36 -4.75 -15.41 4.05
C ILE A 36 -3.59 -16.37 3.85
N LYS A 37 -3.86 -17.59 3.39
CA LYS A 37 -2.81 -18.59 3.16
C LYS A 37 -1.83 -18.06 2.10
N THR A 38 -2.33 -17.62 0.95
CA THR A 38 -1.51 -17.07 -0.14
C THR A 38 -0.74 -15.83 0.29
N HIS A 39 -1.39 -14.92 1.03
CA HIS A 39 -0.70 -13.73 1.58
C HIS A 39 0.47 -14.11 2.50
N LYS A 40 0.29 -15.09 3.40
CA LYS A 40 1.37 -15.58 4.25
C LYS A 40 2.53 -16.18 3.44
N GLU A 41 2.21 -16.94 2.39
CA GLU A 41 3.20 -17.51 1.48
C GLU A 41 4.01 -16.42 0.77
N ILE A 42 3.35 -15.36 0.26
CA ILE A 42 4.02 -14.21 -0.33
C ILE A 42 4.93 -13.52 0.70
N MET A 43 4.39 -13.19 1.89
CA MET A 43 5.16 -12.49 2.93
C MET A 43 6.35 -13.32 3.44
N ASN A 44 6.27 -14.65 3.41
CA ASN A 44 7.38 -15.52 3.82
C ASN A 44 8.57 -15.50 2.85
N ARG A 45 8.32 -15.30 1.55
CA ARG A 45 9.37 -15.23 0.53
C ARG A 45 9.72 -13.81 0.10
N ALA A 46 8.90 -12.83 0.45
CA ALA A 46 9.14 -11.44 0.13
C ALA A 46 10.49 -10.96 0.70
N LYS A 47 11.23 -10.22 -0.10
CA LYS A 47 12.49 -9.59 0.32
C LYS A 47 12.22 -8.56 1.42
N GLU A 48 13.23 -8.36 2.26
CA GLU A 48 13.12 -7.41 3.35
C GLU A 48 13.16 -5.96 2.87
N ILE A 49 12.38 -5.11 3.54
CA ILE A 49 12.36 -3.66 3.37
C ILE A 49 12.78 -2.94 4.67
N GLY A 50 13.35 -3.67 5.62
CA GLY A 50 13.78 -3.14 6.92
C GLY A 50 12.66 -2.45 7.69
N ASN A 51 13.01 -1.33 8.33
CA ASN A 51 12.08 -0.47 9.08
C ASN A 51 11.45 0.62 8.18
N SER A 52 11.09 0.27 6.94
CA SER A 52 10.46 1.20 6.02
C SER A 52 9.20 1.84 6.61
N ARG A 53 9.00 3.12 6.36
CA ARG A 53 7.74 3.81 6.69
C ARG A 53 6.54 3.22 5.93
N LEU A 54 6.80 2.55 4.80
CA LEU A 54 5.79 1.99 3.91
C LEU A 54 5.58 0.47 4.12
N VAL A 55 5.94 -0.07 5.29
CA VAL A 55 5.63 -1.47 5.65
C VAL A 55 4.14 -1.78 5.47
N SER A 56 3.25 -0.87 5.86
CA SER A 56 1.81 -1.06 5.69
C SER A 56 1.41 -1.17 4.22
N SER A 57 1.99 -0.34 3.35
CA SER A 57 1.77 -0.38 1.90
C SER A 57 2.31 -1.68 1.28
N TYR A 58 3.47 -2.15 1.74
CA TYR A 58 4.03 -3.41 1.27
C TYR A 58 3.15 -4.62 1.64
N VAL A 59 2.64 -4.65 2.88
CA VAL A 59 1.66 -5.65 3.34
C VAL A 59 0.35 -5.56 2.55
N MET A 60 -0.12 -4.35 2.27
CA MET A 60 -1.28 -4.09 1.41
C MET A 60 -1.09 -4.67 0.01
N GLY A 61 0.06 -4.42 -0.61
CA GLY A 61 0.41 -4.95 -1.93
C GLY A 61 0.41 -6.49 -1.95
N SER A 62 1.09 -7.10 -0.98
CA SER A 62 1.08 -8.56 -0.82
C SER A 62 -0.33 -9.13 -0.66
N TYR A 63 -1.18 -8.45 0.12
CA TYR A 63 -2.57 -8.88 0.33
C TYR A 63 -3.40 -8.76 -0.95
N PHE A 64 -3.23 -7.69 -1.71
CA PHE A 64 -3.90 -7.50 -3.01
C PHE A 64 -3.48 -8.55 -4.04
N ILE A 65 -2.19 -8.89 -4.13
CA ILE A 65 -1.70 -9.99 -4.98
C ILE A 65 -2.36 -11.31 -4.57
N ALA A 66 -2.44 -11.58 -3.26
CA ALA A 66 -3.09 -12.78 -2.75
C ALA A 66 -4.58 -12.86 -3.11
N MET A 67 -5.28 -11.72 -3.09
CA MET A 67 -6.67 -11.63 -3.57
C MET A 67 -6.78 -12.03 -5.04
N ASN A 68 -5.96 -11.45 -5.91
CA ASN A 68 -5.97 -11.74 -7.34
C ASN A 68 -5.74 -13.21 -7.64
N ARG A 69 -4.89 -13.89 -6.88
CA ARG A 69 -4.64 -15.34 -7.00
C ARG A 69 -5.73 -16.23 -6.41
N SER A 70 -6.65 -15.68 -5.64
CA SER A 70 -7.56 -16.49 -4.81
C SER A 70 -9.03 -16.35 -5.15
N THR A 71 -9.44 -15.25 -5.76
CA THR A 71 -10.86 -14.92 -5.97
C THR A 71 -11.41 -15.43 -7.30
N GLY A 72 -10.56 -15.65 -8.30
CA GLY A 72 -10.97 -15.93 -9.69
C GLY A 72 -11.58 -14.72 -10.40
N LYS A 73 -11.41 -13.52 -9.84
CA LYS A 73 -11.89 -12.25 -10.40
C LYS A 73 -10.79 -11.52 -11.15
N SER A 74 -11.17 -10.64 -12.07
CA SER A 74 -10.24 -9.74 -12.74
C SER A 74 -9.53 -8.82 -11.75
N PRO A 75 -8.35 -8.24 -12.10
CA PRO A 75 -7.68 -7.26 -11.26
C PRO A 75 -8.56 -6.05 -10.93
N GLU A 76 -9.37 -5.58 -11.87
CA GLU A 76 -10.30 -4.45 -11.66
C GLU A 76 -11.40 -4.81 -10.65
N GLU A 77 -12.03 -5.98 -10.76
CA GLU A 77 -13.03 -6.45 -9.79
C GLU A 77 -12.41 -6.60 -8.40
N ASN A 78 -11.19 -7.15 -8.30
CA ASN A 78 -10.47 -7.26 -7.03
C ASN A 78 -10.12 -5.90 -6.45
N TYR A 79 -9.73 -4.92 -7.28
CA TYR A 79 -9.50 -3.55 -6.83
C TYR A 79 -10.78 -2.94 -6.23
N GLN A 80 -11.92 -3.10 -6.89
CA GLN A 80 -13.20 -2.61 -6.37
C GLN A 80 -13.58 -3.27 -5.04
N ILE A 81 -13.42 -4.60 -4.92
CA ILE A 81 -13.65 -5.31 -3.65
C ILE A 81 -12.72 -4.76 -2.56
N PHE A 82 -11.45 -4.58 -2.87
CA PHE A 82 -10.46 -4.11 -1.93
C PHE A 82 -10.74 -2.68 -1.45
N ARG A 83 -10.94 -1.76 -2.40
CA ARG A 83 -11.33 -0.37 -2.14
C ARG A 83 -12.59 -0.28 -1.27
N ASP A 84 -13.66 -0.95 -1.67
CA ASP A 84 -14.95 -0.86 -1.00
C ASP A 84 -14.86 -1.44 0.42
N GLY A 85 -14.10 -2.53 0.61
CA GLY A 85 -13.85 -3.09 1.93
C GLY A 85 -13.10 -2.13 2.86
N LEU A 86 -12.10 -1.43 2.36
CA LEU A 86 -11.35 -0.44 3.13
C LEU A 86 -12.21 0.80 3.43
N CYS A 87 -12.90 1.34 2.43
CA CYS A 87 -13.77 2.51 2.59
C CYS A 87 -14.94 2.24 3.56
N ALA A 88 -15.48 1.03 3.60
CA ALA A 88 -16.54 0.65 4.54
C ALA A 88 -16.04 0.48 5.99
N SER A 89 -14.72 0.28 6.19
CA SER A 89 -14.14 0.05 7.50
C SER A 89 -13.98 1.36 8.30
N SER A 90 -14.80 1.54 9.34
CA SER A 90 -14.67 2.68 10.26
C SER A 90 -13.31 2.69 10.97
N LEU A 91 -12.78 1.50 11.29
CA LEU A 91 -11.46 1.36 11.89
C LEU A 91 -10.36 1.84 10.91
N PHE A 92 -10.49 1.53 9.62
CA PHE A 92 -9.53 1.98 8.61
C PHE A 92 -9.50 3.50 8.54
N ARG A 93 -10.66 4.15 8.41
CA ARG A 93 -10.75 5.61 8.39
C ARG A 93 -10.15 6.25 9.65
N LYS A 94 -10.43 5.68 10.83
CA LYS A 94 -9.87 6.17 12.09
C LYS A 94 -8.33 6.06 12.14
N VAL A 95 -7.77 4.97 11.62
CA VAL A 95 -6.31 4.73 11.59
C VAL A 95 -5.61 5.64 10.57
N MET A 96 -6.25 5.93 9.45
CA MET A 96 -5.68 6.84 8.44
C MET A 96 -5.55 8.27 8.97
N GLY A 97 -6.47 8.71 9.82
CA GLY A 97 -6.48 10.08 10.35
C GLY A 97 -6.96 11.10 9.33
N ASP A 98 -6.49 12.32 9.46
CA ASP A 98 -6.85 13.49 8.65
C ASP A 98 -5.64 14.23 8.10
N ALA A 99 -5.88 15.23 7.25
CA ALA A 99 -4.85 16.05 6.63
C ALA A 99 -3.97 16.76 7.67
N GLU A 100 -4.55 17.35 8.72
CA GLU A 100 -3.82 18.09 9.76
C GLU A 100 -2.82 17.18 10.47
N SER A 101 -3.28 16.02 10.92
CA SER A 101 -2.40 15.01 11.52
C SER A 101 -1.34 14.52 10.53
N TYR A 102 -1.71 14.34 9.25
CA TYR A 102 -0.78 13.87 8.23
C TYR A 102 0.33 14.88 7.94
N LEU A 103 0.00 16.17 7.86
CA LEU A 103 0.94 17.26 7.55
C LEU A 103 1.67 17.82 8.78
N SER A 104 1.48 17.24 9.96
CA SER A 104 2.09 17.77 11.20
C SER A 104 3.62 17.88 11.10
N PRO A 105 4.24 18.90 11.74
CA PRO A 105 5.69 19.14 11.68
C PRO A 105 6.53 17.92 12.08
N LYS A 106 6.10 17.20 13.11
CA LYS A 106 6.77 15.98 13.58
C LYS A 106 6.79 14.88 12.50
N LYS A 107 5.68 14.73 11.75
CA LYS A 107 5.62 13.75 10.66
C LYS A 107 6.45 14.20 9.47
N MET A 108 6.53 15.51 9.21
CA MET A 108 7.37 16.08 8.15
C MET A 108 8.85 15.83 8.44
N GLU A 109 9.33 16.12 9.65
CA GLU A 109 10.71 15.82 10.06
C GLU A 109 11.05 14.33 9.86
N GLY A 110 10.12 13.45 10.26
CA GLY A 110 10.30 12.01 10.06
C GLY A 110 10.32 11.59 8.60
N ARG A 111 9.65 12.32 7.68
CA ARG A 111 9.72 12.05 6.23
C ARG A 111 11.07 12.48 5.64
N LEU A 112 11.59 13.63 6.04
CA LEU A 112 12.90 14.10 5.58
C LEU A 112 14.00 13.10 5.97
N LYS A 113 14.02 12.65 7.22
CA LYS A 113 14.95 11.61 7.69
C LYS A 113 14.79 10.30 6.90
N TRP A 114 13.55 9.90 6.60
CA TRP A 114 13.29 8.71 5.80
C TRP A 114 13.76 8.87 4.36
N SER A 115 13.58 10.03 3.75
CA SER A 115 14.10 10.35 2.42
C SER A 115 15.63 10.13 2.38
N GLU A 116 16.38 10.75 3.29
CA GLU A 116 17.83 10.61 3.41
C GLU A 116 18.26 9.14 3.58
N GLU A 117 17.60 8.39 4.47
CA GLU A 117 17.91 6.98 4.69
C GLU A 117 17.58 6.11 3.47
N SER A 118 16.52 6.43 2.72
CA SER A 118 16.09 5.67 1.54
C SER A 118 17.16 5.68 0.44
N HIS A 119 17.88 6.77 0.29
CA HIS A 119 18.97 6.90 -0.69
C HIS A 119 20.15 5.98 -0.43
N LYS A 120 20.30 5.45 0.78
CA LYS A 120 21.33 4.45 1.11
C LYS A 120 21.05 3.08 0.48
N ARG A 121 19.87 2.84 -0.04
CA ARG A 121 19.44 1.60 -0.73
C ARG A 121 19.81 0.33 0.03
N LYS A 122 19.69 0.38 1.36
CA LYS A 122 20.09 -0.72 2.26
C LYS A 122 19.32 -2.01 2.01
N TYR A 123 18.07 -1.88 1.56
CA TYR A 123 17.18 -3.01 1.27
C TYR A 123 16.70 -2.91 -0.18
N GLU A 124 16.94 -3.97 -0.95
CA GLU A 124 16.65 -4.01 -2.39
C GLU A 124 15.19 -3.67 -2.70
N ASN A 125 14.24 -4.15 -1.89
CA ASN A 125 12.80 -3.95 -2.13
C ASN A 125 12.21 -2.74 -1.39
N ASP A 126 13.01 -1.91 -0.74
CA ASP A 126 12.52 -0.67 -0.16
C ASP A 126 12.33 0.42 -1.23
N TRP A 127 11.64 1.47 -0.87
CA TRP A 127 11.47 2.66 -1.68
C TRP A 127 12.70 3.55 -1.64
N VAL A 128 12.91 4.33 -2.70
CA VAL A 128 13.79 5.49 -2.71
C VAL A 128 12.92 6.70 -3.03
N VAL A 129 13.00 7.73 -2.21
CA VAL A 129 12.07 8.87 -2.27
C VAL A 129 12.77 10.18 -1.99
N ASP A 130 12.39 11.20 -2.75
CA ASP A 130 12.68 12.60 -2.45
C ASP A 130 11.44 13.27 -1.86
N ILE A 131 11.63 14.05 -0.80
CA ILE A 131 10.60 14.94 -0.28
C ILE A 131 10.81 16.30 -0.92
N LEU A 132 9.81 16.76 -1.65
CA LEU A 132 9.88 18.04 -2.34
C LEU A 132 9.61 19.20 -1.37
N PRO A 133 10.30 20.33 -1.55
CA PRO A 133 10.04 21.53 -0.75
C PRO A 133 8.58 21.97 -0.88
N VAL A 134 7.97 22.36 0.23
CA VAL A 134 6.65 22.99 0.26
C VAL A 134 6.69 24.28 -0.56
N ASN A 135 5.66 24.55 -1.33
CA ASN A 135 5.50 25.75 -2.14
C ASN A 135 4.03 26.17 -2.19
N ASP A 136 3.71 27.19 -3.02
CA ASP A 136 2.34 27.72 -3.14
C ASP A 136 1.35 26.74 -3.82
N GLU A 137 1.84 25.67 -4.44
CA GLU A 137 1.00 24.70 -5.16
C GLU A 137 0.63 23.49 -4.32
N TYR A 138 1.49 23.10 -3.34
CA TYR A 138 1.25 21.93 -2.48
C TYR A 138 1.91 22.04 -1.11
N ASP A 139 1.26 21.46 -0.11
CA ASP A 139 1.73 21.36 1.27
C ASP A 139 2.74 20.23 1.49
N LEU A 140 2.82 19.27 0.56
CA LEU A 140 3.71 18.13 0.63
C LEU A 140 3.85 17.49 -0.76
N GLY A 141 5.08 17.33 -1.21
CA GLY A 141 5.41 16.64 -2.44
C GLY A 141 6.34 15.46 -2.23
N TYR A 142 6.22 14.46 -3.10
CA TYR A 142 7.09 13.29 -3.16
C TYR A 142 7.49 13.01 -4.61
N ASP A 143 8.76 12.67 -4.82
CA ASP A 143 9.21 11.94 -5.98
C ASP A 143 9.70 10.56 -5.53
N TYR A 144 8.92 9.52 -5.80
CA TYR A 144 9.35 8.14 -5.61
C TYR A 144 10.23 7.74 -6.79
N LEU A 145 11.52 7.61 -6.55
CA LEU A 145 12.51 7.21 -7.55
C LEU A 145 12.54 5.68 -7.74
N GLU A 146 12.21 4.94 -6.68
CA GLU A 146 12.03 3.50 -6.69
C GLU A 146 10.80 3.12 -5.85
N CYS A 147 10.00 2.18 -6.36
CA CYS A 147 8.76 1.78 -5.72
C CYS A 147 8.82 0.33 -5.22
N GLY A 148 8.74 0.13 -3.90
CA GLY A 148 8.71 -1.20 -3.30
C GLY A 148 7.51 -2.06 -3.71
N ILE A 149 6.37 -1.43 -4.08
CA ILE A 149 5.22 -2.14 -4.63
C ILE A 149 5.53 -2.70 -6.02
N CYS A 150 6.14 -1.90 -6.91
CA CYS A 150 6.54 -2.36 -8.23
C CYS A 150 7.53 -3.51 -8.12
N LYS A 151 8.52 -3.40 -7.23
CA LYS A 151 9.50 -4.46 -6.97
C LYS A 151 8.82 -5.74 -6.46
N LEU A 152 7.89 -5.63 -5.50
CA LEU A 152 7.11 -6.77 -5.01
C LEU A 152 6.28 -7.42 -6.11
N CYS A 153 5.58 -6.64 -6.92
CA CYS A 153 4.77 -7.15 -8.02
C CYS A 153 5.64 -7.85 -9.08
N ASN A 154 6.83 -7.31 -9.38
CA ASN A 154 7.79 -7.95 -10.28
C ASN A 154 8.31 -9.28 -9.71
N ASP A 155 8.73 -9.32 -8.45
CA ASP A 155 9.19 -10.54 -7.78
C ASP A 155 8.11 -11.63 -7.75
N GLU A 156 6.83 -11.22 -7.69
CA GLU A 156 5.68 -12.12 -7.71
C GLU A 156 5.16 -12.43 -9.13
N GLY A 157 5.80 -11.91 -10.19
CA GLY A 157 5.42 -12.16 -11.58
C GLY A 157 4.06 -11.58 -11.99
N CYS A 158 3.67 -10.46 -11.39
CA CYS A 158 2.40 -9.76 -11.67
C CYS A 158 2.57 -8.22 -11.68
N PRO A 159 3.50 -7.68 -12.52
CA PRO A 159 3.79 -6.25 -12.55
C PRO A 159 2.56 -5.38 -12.85
N GLU A 160 1.61 -5.91 -13.62
CA GLU A 160 0.36 -5.25 -13.98
C GLU A 160 -0.53 -4.91 -12.78
N LEU A 161 -0.32 -5.55 -11.63
CA LEU A 161 -1.12 -5.27 -10.43
C LEU A 161 -0.69 -3.98 -9.71
N ALA A 162 0.52 -3.49 -9.94
CA ALA A 162 1.05 -2.30 -9.26
C ALA A 162 0.19 -1.05 -9.53
N GLN A 163 -0.30 -0.86 -10.76
CA GLN A 163 -1.14 0.27 -11.12
C GLN A 163 -2.43 0.37 -10.27
N TYR A 164 -3.03 -0.75 -9.89
CA TYR A 164 -4.22 -0.76 -9.04
C TYR A 164 -3.91 -0.29 -7.61
N LEU A 165 -2.73 -0.63 -7.11
CA LEU A 165 -2.26 -0.17 -5.81
C LEU A 165 -1.92 1.33 -5.83
N CYS A 166 -1.37 1.85 -6.95
CA CYS A 166 -1.19 3.28 -7.15
C CYS A 166 -2.53 4.05 -7.15
N ARG A 167 -3.62 3.45 -7.65
CA ARG A 167 -4.96 4.05 -7.58
C ARG A 167 -5.49 4.18 -6.16
N MET A 168 -5.02 3.33 -5.22
CA MET A 168 -5.41 3.42 -3.80
C MET A 168 -4.95 4.72 -3.14
N ASP A 169 -3.89 5.36 -3.63
CA ASP A 169 -3.41 6.63 -3.07
C ASP A 169 -4.46 7.73 -3.14
N PHE A 170 -5.25 7.79 -4.22
CA PHE A 170 -6.37 8.72 -4.35
C PHE A 170 -7.48 8.41 -3.33
N VAL A 171 -7.78 7.13 -3.11
CA VAL A 171 -8.75 6.70 -2.09
C VAL A 171 -8.30 7.08 -0.70
N LEU A 172 -7.01 6.93 -0.41
CA LEU A 172 -6.43 7.31 0.89
C LEU A 172 -6.45 8.83 1.09
N ALA A 173 -6.14 9.60 0.04
CA ALA A 173 -6.22 11.05 0.07
C ALA A 173 -7.66 11.52 0.35
N ASP A 174 -8.65 10.97 -0.33
CA ASP A 174 -10.07 11.28 -0.10
C ASP A 174 -10.49 10.96 1.34
N ILE A 175 -10.08 9.81 1.88
CA ILE A 175 -10.39 9.42 3.27
C ILE A 175 -9.80 10.42 4.28
N MET A 176 -8.61 10.96 4.00
CA MET A 176 -7.93 11.95 4.84
C MET A 176 -8.37 13.40 4.56
N ASN A 177 -9.34 13.60 3.67
CA ASN A 177 -9.76 14.93 3.19
C ASN A 177 -8.59 15.74 2.61
N MET A 178 -7.78 15.10 1.76
CA MET A 178 -6.64 15.68 1.06
C MET A 178 -6.87 15.63 -0.44
N LYS A 179 -6.33 16.61 -1.17
CA LYS A 179 -6.24 16.57 -2.63
C LYS A 179 -4.90 15.96 -3.04
N LEU A 180 -4.95 14.86 -3.80
CA LEU A 180 -3.76 14.29 -4.43
C LEU A 180 -3.68 14.72 -5.90
N VAL A 181 -2.54 15.28 -6.28
CA VAL A 181 -2.19 15.54 -7.69
C VAL A 181 -1.00 14.68 -8.03
N ARG A 182 -1.08 13.93 -9.12
CA ARG A 182 -0.01 13.04 -9.58
C ARG A 182 0.07 13.06 -11.10
N THR A 183 1.28 13.24 -11.65
CA THR A 183 1.52 13.37 -13.08
C THR A 183 1.83 12.05 -13.78
N GLY A 184 2.25 11.03 -13.02
CA GLY A 184 2.54 9.70 -13.55
C GLY A 184 2.90 8.72 -12.46
N THR A 185 3.13 7.44 -12.81
CA THR A 185 3.60 6.41 -11.89
C THR A 185 4.66 5.53 -12.54
N ILE A 186 5.58 5.01 -11.70
CA ILE A 186 6.57 4.00 -12.13
C ILE A 186 5.87 2.75 -12.68
N ALA A 187 4.70 2.39 -12.11
CA ALA A 187 3.89 1.27 -12.57
C ALA A 187 3.36 1.44 -14.01
N GLU A 188 3.25 2.66 -14.48
CA GLU A 188 2.80 3.04 -15.84
C GLU A 188 3.95 3.47 -16.74
N GLY A 189 5.21 3.29 -16.30
CA GLY A 189 6.40 3.57 -17.08
C GLY A 189 6.98 4.96 -16.91
N ALA A 190 6.47 5.78 -15.98
CA ALA A 190 7.10 7.06 -15.65
C ALA A 190 8.44 6.83 -14.94
N LYS A 191 9.35 7.81 -15.05
CA LYS A 191 10.66 7.77 -14.38
C LYS A 191 10.55 7.78 -12.85
N TYR A 192 9.54 8.45 -12.33
CA TYR A 192 9.20 8.59 -10.90
C TYR A 192 7.69 8.80 -10.74
N CYS A 193 7.21 8.70 -9.49
CA CYS A 193 5.82 9.01 -9.15
C CYS A 193 5.74 10.35 -8.45
#